data_1e08f6d10252bba4108e2583d651c2ee
#
_entry.id   1e08f6d10252bba4108e2583d651c2ee
#
_cell.length_a   1.000
_cell.length_b   1.000
_cell.length_c   1.000
_cell.angle_alpha   90.00
_cell.angle_beta   90.00
_cell.angle_gamma   90.00
#
_symmetry.space_group_name_H-M   'P 1'
#
loop_
_entity.id
_entity.type
_entity.pdbx_description
1 polymer ?
#
loop_
_entity_poly.entity_id
_entity_poly.type
_entity_poly.pdbx_seq_one_letter_code
_entity_poly.pdbx_strand_id
1 'polypeptide(L)'
;MAQRDARPPFAAIDGAVPPEFSALPTPCYLLDEAALTRNAEILGGLARRTGCKVLLAQKAFSNYDLYPLLAPHLAGTEASGLFEARLGAEEMPGKEVHVFCAAYRADEMDELLRYADHIVFNSPAQLAKFGPAAKAAGKSVGLRINPECSTQDGHAIYDPCAPGSRLGTTRAQWDAAATENSALPGLLNGLHFHTLCEQDADALAVTLDAVAEKFGDLLPKMKWLNFGGGHHITRPGYDMATLERCIRRARNDWGVTVYLEPGEACALNAGYLLTRVLDVVQNGDTTVAILDASAACHTPDVIEMPYRPPLLGAEEPGEKPCTVRLAGPTCLAGDVIGDYSFDAVPAVGDLLVFGDMAIYTTCKNNTFNGMPLPGIYDRKPDGTTRKIVTFGYTDFKCRLGK
;
A
#
# COMPACT_ATOMS: atom_id res chain seq x y z
N MET A 1 17.22 -14.43 -11.47
CA MET A 1 16.37 -13.61 -10.59
C MET A 1 17.04 -12.25 -10.50
N ALA A 2 16.46 -11.20 -11.06
CA ALA A 2 16.98 -9.86 -10.87
C ALA A 2 16.75 -9.49 -9.40
N GLN A 3 17.82 -9.24 -8.66
CA GLN A 3 17.74 -8.63 -7.35
C GLN A 3 17.04 -7.28 -7.52
N ARG A 4 15.91 -7.09 -6.89
CA ARG A 4 15.43 -5.73 -6.62
C ARG A 4 16.48 -5.07 -5.74
N ASP A 5 16.91 -3.87 -6.12
CA ASP A 5 17.66 -3.01 -5.22
C ASP A 5 16.94 -2.98 -3.87
N ALA A 6 17.69 -3.24 -2.81
CA ALA A 6 17.16 -3.18 -1.47
C ALA A 6 16.35 -1.88 -1.32
N ARG A 7 15.14 -1.94 -0.79
CA ARG A 7 14.44 -0.73 -0.34
C ARG A 7 15.45 0.08 0.47
N PRO A 8 15.45 1.44 0.36
CA PRO A 8 16.48 2.24 1.02
C PRO A 8 16.63 1.82 2.46
N PRO A 9 17.86 1.83 2.97
CA PRO A 9 18.14 1.33 4.30
C PRO A 9 17.16 1.95 5.26
N PHE A 10 16.55 1.09 6.05
CA PHE A 10 15.76 1.46 7.20
C PHE A 10 16.50 2.60 7.91
N ALA A 11 15.85 3.75 8.15
CA ALA A 11 16.44 4.85 8.90
C ALA A 11 16.70 4.31 10.31
N ALA A 12 17.93 3.90 10.54
CA ALA A 12 18.31 3.00 11.57
C ALA A 12 17.82 3.46 12.94
N ILE A 13 17.13 2.59 13.62
CA ILE A 13 17.48 2.33 15.00
C ILE A 13 18.87 1.70 14.88
N ASP A 14 19.93 2.43 15.24
CA ASP A 14 21.33 2.06 15.08
C ASP A 14 21.53 0.57 15.36
N GLY A 15 21.64 -0.26 14.35
CA GLY A 15 21.95 -1.68 14.32
C GLY A 15 21.58 -2.61 15.50
N ALA A 16 21.20 -2.08 16.64
CA ALA A 16 20.85 -2.82 17.83
C ALA A 16 19.31 -2.87 18.01
N VAL A 17 18.82 -4.08 18.23
CA VAL A 17 17.41 -4.30 18.61
C VAL A 17 17.14 -3.60 19.95
N PRO A 18 16.15 -2.69 20.06
CA PRO A 18 15.81 -2.06 21.32
C PRO A 18 15.47 -3.11 22.38
N PRO A 19 15.98 -2.97 23.63
CA PRO A 19 15.78 -3.98 24.67
C PRO A 19 14.30 -4.32 24.94
N GLU A 20 13.41 -3.32 24.80
CA GLU A 20 11.97 -3.48 25.00
C GLU A 20 11.33 -4.47 23.99
N PHE A 21 11.92 -4.66 22.80
CA PHE A 21 11.39 -5.61 21.82
C PHE A 21 11.49 -7.06 22.30
N SER A 22 12.50 -7.38 23.11
CA SER A 22 12.69 -8.73 23.63
C SER A 22 11.58 -9.19 24.59
N ALA A 23 10.82 -8.25 25.15
CA ALA A 23 9.71 -8.54 26.05
C ALA A 23 8.41 -8.87 25.31
N LEU A 24 8.33 -8.61 24.01
CA LEU A 24 7.14 -8.87 23.21
C LEU A 24 7.07 -10.34 22.78
N PRO A 25 5.86 -10.92 22.71
CA PRO A 25 5.68 -12.25 22.15
C PRO A 25 5.93 -12.24 20.63
N THR A 26 6.41 -13.35 20.10
CA THR A 26 6.64 -13.52 18.66
C THR A 26 5.77 -14.65 18.10
N PRO A 27 5.40 -14.63 16.80
CA PRO A 27 5.60 -13.51 15.90
C PRO A 27 4.64 -12.34 16.22
N CYS A 28 5.10 -11.11 16.07
CA CYS A 28 4.21 -9.95 16.19
C CYS A 28 4.64 -8.78 15.29
N TYR A 29 3.66 -7.98 14.85
CA TYR A 29 3.92 -6.67 14.26
C TYR A 29 3.99 -5.62 15.36
N LEU A 30 4.99 -4.76 15.28
CA LEU A 30 5.15 -3.59 16.16
C LEU A 30 5.12 -2.33 15.30
N LEU A 31 4.06 -1.53 15.42
CA LEU A 31 3.86 -0.30 14.66
C LEU A 31 4.46 0.88 15.41
N ASP A 32 5.19 1.76 14.73
CA ASP A 32 5.88 2.92 15.33
C ASP A 32 5.06 4.19 15.12
N GLU A 33 4.43 4.71 16.19
CA GLU A 33 3.62 5.92 16.14
C GLU A 33 4.43 7.16 15.75
N ALA A 34 5.69 7.26 16.17
CA ALA A 34 6.51 8.41 15.83
C ALA A 34 6.84 8.44 14.34
N ALA A 35 7.10 7.27 13.74
CA ALA A 35 7.33 7.16 12.30
C ALA A 35 6.05 7.46 11.51
N LEU A 36 4.91 6.92 11.91
CA LEU A 36 3.60 7.22 11.30
C LEU A 36 3.29 8.72 11.35
N THR A 37 3.51 9.35 12.50
CA THR A 37 3.27 10.79 12.68
C THR A 37 4.17 11.62 11.75
N ARG A 38 5.47 11.31 11.67
CA ARG A 38 6.39 11.99 10.74
C ARG A 38 5.93 11.88 9.29
N ASN A 39 5.52 10.70 8.86
CA ASN A 39 5.02 10.48 7.50
C ASN A 39 3.75 11.31 7.26
N ALA A 40 2.81 11.29 8.20
CA ALA A 40 1.58 12.08 8.10
C ALA A 40 1.86 13.59 8.04
N GLU A 41 2.83 14.09 8.81
CA GLU A 41 3.26 15.51 8.79
C GLU A 41 3.84 15.93 7.44
N ILE A 42 4.65 15.07 6.79
CA ILE A 42 5.19 15.29 5.45
C ILE A 42 4.04 15.40 4.44
N LEU A 43 3.11 14.45 4.46
CA LEU A 43 1.95 14.41 3.57
C LEU A 43 1.01 15.61 3.80
N GLY A 44 0.70 15.92 5.06
CA GLY A 44 -0.08 17.09 5.41
C GLY A 44 0.62 18.43 5.04
N GLY A 45 1.96 18.45 5.13
CA GLY A 45 2.78 19.57 4.67
C GLY A 45 2.64 19.81 3.16
N LEU A 46 2.71 18.75 2.36
CA LEU A 46 2.47 18.80 0.92
C LEU A 46 1.06 19.36 0.62
N ALA A 47 0.05 18.81 1.29
CA ALA A 47 -1.35 19.26 1.11
C ALA A 47 -1.50 20.76 1.40
N ARG A 48 -0.93 21.25 2.49
CA ARG A 48 -0.97 22.68 2.85
C ARG A 48 -0.27 23.59 1.82
N ARG A 49 0.91 23.18 1.29
CA ARG A 49 1.68 24.00 0.33
C ARG A 49 1.08 24.02 -1.07
N THR A 50 0.39 22.98 -1.47
CA THR A 50 -0.13 22.83 -2.84
C THR A 50 -1.64 22.94 -2.94
N GLY A 51 -2.36 22.74 -1.83
CA GLY A 51 -3.82 22.66 -1.80
C GLY A 51 -4.36 21.36 -2.43
N CYS A 52 -3.53 20.33 -2.59
CA CYS A 52 -4.00 19.00 -2.94
C CYS A 52 -4.64 18.31 -1.72
N LYS A 53 -5.32 17.21 -1.97
CA LYS A 53 -5.87 16.33 -0.95
C LYS A 53 -5.15 14.99 -0.99
N VAL A 54 -4.76 14.51 0.18
CA VAL A 54 -4.06 13.23 0.33
C VAL A 54 -4.98 12.26 1.05
N LEU A 55 -5.13 11.05 0.51
CA LEU A 55 -5.94 9.97 1.03
C LEU A 55 -5.04 8.82 1.48
N LEU A 56 -5.42 8.13 2.55
CA LEU A 56 -4.79 6.86 2.92
C LEU A 56 -5.34 5.74 2.04
N ALA A 57 -4.50 5.09 1.23
CA ALA A 57 -4.89 3.85 0.55
C ALA A 57 -4.84 2.67 1.53
N GLN A 58 -6.02 2.24 1.99
CA GLN A 58 -6.18 1.25 3.07
C GLN A 58 -5.61 -0.13 2.72
N LYS A 59 -5.56 -0.48 1.43
CA LYS A 59 -4.93 -1.74 0.97
C LYS A 59 -3.49 -1.93 1.44
N ALA A 60 -2.77 -0.83 1.69
CA ALA A 60 -1.41 -0.89 2.20
C ALA A 60 -1.33 -0.82 3.72
N PHE A 61 -2.25 -0.09 4.35
CA PHE A 61 -2.28 0.11 5.81
C PHE A 61 -3.71 0.31 6.31
N SER A 62 -4.22 -0.65 7.07
CA SER A 62 -5.59 -0.66 7.63
C SER A 62 -5.63 -0.81 9.15
N ASN A 63 -4.54 -0.49 9.85
CA ASN A 63 -4.49 -0.55 11.31
C ASN A 63 -5.21 0.67 11.91
N TYR A 64 -6.52 0.61 11.97
CA TYR A 64 -7.41 1.73 12.27
C TYR A 64 -7.24 2.31 13.67
N ASP A 65 -6.77 1.56 14.66
CA ASP A 65 -6.37 2.09 15.98
C ASP A 65 -5.39 3.28 15.88
N LEU A 66 -4.65 3.38 14.76
CA LEU A 66 -3.68 4.44 14.50
C LEU A 66 -4.19 5.51 13.52
N TYR A 67 -5.40 5.38 13.00
CA TYR A 67 -6.02 6.42 12.15
C TYR A 67 -6.13 7.79 12.82
N PRO A 68 -6.35 7.91 14.14
CA PRO A 68 -6.32 9.20 14.82
C PRO A 68 -5.01 9.98 14.67
N LEU A 69 -3.86 9.30 14.41
CA LEU A 69 -2.59 9.97 14.12
C LEU A 69 -2.54 10.54 12.70
N LEU A 70 -3.22 9.89 11.75
CA LEU A 70 -3.21 10.24 10.33
C LEU A 70 -4.30 11.26 9.97
N ALA A 71 -5.48 11.16 10.57
CA ALA A 71 -6.66 11.95 10.26
C ALA A 71 -6.46 13.48 10.30
N PRO A 72 -5.65 14.08 11.20
CA PRO A 72 -5.37 15.52 11.17
C PRO A 72 -4.64 16.00 9.92
N HIS A 73 -3.92 15.10 9.25
CA HIS A 73 -3.03 15.40 8.12
C HIS A 73 -3.60 15.01 6.77
N LEU A 74 -4.57 14.07 6.74
CA LEU A 74 -5.14 13.50 5.53
C LEU A 74 -6.57 13.99 5.28
N ALA A 75 -6.98 14.00 4.01
CA ALA A 75 -8.33 14.34 3.61
C ALA A 75 -9.33 13.20 3.84
N GLY A 76 -8.86 11.96 3.85
CA GLY A 76 -9.68 10.78 4.03
C GLY A 76 -8.97 9.50 3.67
N THR A 77 -9.74 8.51 3.24
CA THR A 77 -9.28 7.18 2.86
C THR A 77 -9.59 6.85 1.40
N GLU A 78 -8.77 6.01 0.80
CA GLU A 78 -9.08 5.29 -0.44
C GLU A 78 -9.32 3.82 -0.11
N ALA A 79 -10.37 3.26 -0.69
CA ALA A 79 -10.83 1.90 -0.48
C ALA A 79 -10.91 1.15 -1.80
N SER A 80 -10.51 -0.12 -1.78
CA SER A 80 -10.56 -1.01 -2.94
C SER A 80 -11.83 -1.88 -2.98
N GLY A 81 -12.73 -1.72 -2.01
CA GLY A 81 -13.99 -2.45 -1.92
C GLY A 81 -14.85 -2.02 -0.73
N LEU A 82 -16.00 -2.71 -0.59
CA LEU A 82 -17.03 -2.36 0.40
C LEU A 82 -16.50 -2.33 1.84
N PHE A 83 -15.72 -3.34 2.25
CA PHE A 83 -15.30 -3.43 3.64
C PHE A 83 -14.26 -2.37 4.02
N GLU A 84 -13.36 -2.02 3.10
CA GLU A 84 -12.44 -0.89 3.30
C GLU A 84 -13.20 0.45 3.30
N ALA A 85 -14.19 0.63 2.43
CA ALA A 85 -15.02 1.84 2.41
C ALA A 85 -15.77 2.03 3.74
N ARG A 86 -16.34 0.96 4.26
CA ARG A 86 -17.02 0.95 5.56
C ARG A 86 -16.04 1.25 6.69
N LEU A 87 -14.88 0.60 6.70
CA LEU A 87 -13.83 0.83 7.70
C LEU A 87 -13.39 2.31 7.71
N GLY A 88 -13.12 2.88 6.52
CA GLY A 88 -12.76 4.30 6.41
C GLY A 88 -13.83 5.24 6.94
N ALA A 89 -15.10 4.97 6.64
CA ALA A 89 -16.22 5.76 7.11
C ALA A 89 -16.43 5.66 8.65
N GLU A 90 -16.26 4.48 9.21
CA GLU A 90 -16.45 4.21 10.65
C GLU A 90 -15.27 4.75 11.49
N GLU A 91 -14.02 4.55 11.02
CA GLU A 91 -12.81 4.78 11.83
C GLU A 91 -12.07 6.09 11.51
N MET A 92 -12.48 6.80 10.44
CA MET A 92 -12.00 8.15 10.12
C MET A 92 -13.19 9.11 9.89
N PRO A 93 -14.07 9.28 10.90
CA PRO A 93 -15.33 10.01 10.74
C PRO A 93 -15.11 11.47 10.35
N GLY A 94 -15.98 11.97 9.46
CA GLY A 94 -15.92 13.33 8.95
C GLY A 94 -14.83 13.56 7.87
N LYS A 95 -14.18 12.52 7.41
CA LYS A 95 -13.23 12.53 6.30
C LYS A 95 -13.86 11.91 5.05
N GLU A 96 -13.29 12.22 3.88
CA GLU A 96 -13.76 11.70 2.60
C GLU A 96 -13.44 10.20 2.47
N VAL A 97 -14.36 9.44 1.89
CA VAL A 97 -14.15 8.04 1.49
C VAL A 97 -14.20 7.94 -0.02
N HIS A 98 -13.07 7.66 -0.63
CA HIS A 98 -12.93 7.39 -2.06
C HIS A 98 -12.92 5.89 -2.29
N VAL A 99 -13.57 5.44 -3.37
CA VAL A 99 -13.59 4.01 -3.68
C VAL A 99 -13.23 3.79 -5.14
N PHE A 100 -12.26 2.93 -5.37
CA PHE A 100 -11.95 2.37 -6.67
C PHE A 100 -11.89 0.85 -6.61
N CYS A 101 -12.65 0.19 -7.48
CA CYS A 101 -12.59 -1.25 -7.68
C CYS A 101 -12.50 -1.57 -9.16
N ALA A 102 -11.71 -2.59 -9.53
CA ALA A 102 -11.58 -3.00 -10.93
C ALA A 102 -12.92 -3.47 -11.53
N ALA A 103 -13.83 -4.01 -10.70
CA ALA A 103 -15.20 -4.31 -11.06
C ALA A 103 -16.07 -4.36 -9.81
N TYR A 104 -17.17 -3.62 -9.81
CA TYR A 104 -18.14 -3.59 -8.70
C TYR A 104 -19.17 -4.70 -8.82
N ARG A 105 -19.55 -5.28 -7.69
CA ARG A 105 -20.65 -6.22 -7.57
C ARG A 105 -21.97 -5.47 -7.45
N ALA A 106 -23.00 -5.96 -8.17
CA ALA A 106 -24.31 -5.30 -8.16
C ALA A 106 -25.01 -5.40 -6.80
N ASP A 107 -24.81 -6.50 -6.09
CA ASP A 107 -25.42 -6.78 -4.78
C ASP A 107 -24.78 -5.98 -3.62
N GLU A 108 -23.62 -5.36 -3.84
CA GLU A 108 -22.91 -4.53 -2.86
C GLU A 108 -23.10 -3.02 -3.10
N MET A 109 -23.58 -2.62 -4.28
CA MET A 109 -23.58 -1.22 -4.72
C MET A 109 -24.38 -0.31 -3.80
N ASP A 110 -25.58 -0.73 -3.38
CA ASP A 110 -26.44 0.09 -2.53
C ASP A 110 -25.81 0.33 -1.14
N GLU A 111 -25.11 -0.67 -0.60
CA GLU A 111 -24.39 -0.53 0.66
C GLU A 111 -23.15 0.33 0.49
N LEU A 112 -22.37 0.11 -0.58
CA LEU A 112 -21.17 0.89 -0.89
C LEU A 112 -21.48 2.38 -1.02
N LEU A 113 -22.60 2.73 -1.67
CA LEU A 113 -23.03 4.11 -1.83
C LEU A 113 -23.42 4.80 -0.51
N ARG A 114 -23.62 4.08 0.59
CA ARG A 114 -23.83 4.69 1.91
C ARG A 114 -22.53 5.25 2.49
N TYR A 115 -21.41 4.62 2.20
CA TYR A 115 -20.10 4.97 2.76
C TYR A 115 -19.28 5.87 1.83
N ALA A 116 -19.33 5.65 0.51
CA ALA A 116 -18.51 6.38 -0.45
C ALA A 116 -18.97 7.83 -0.63
N ASP A 117 -18.02 8.77 -0.67
CA ASP A 117 -18.20 10.13 -1.17
C ASP A 117 -17.84 10.25 -2.64
N HIS A 118 -16.76 9.58 -3.04
CA HIS A 118 -16.29 9.46 -4.41
C HIS A 118 -16.28 7.99 -4.84
N ILE A 119 -16.82 7.72 -6.03
CA ILE A 119 -16.78 6.39 -6.62
C ILE A 119 -16.16 6.45 -8.01
N VAL A 120 -15.12 5.67 -8.23
CA VAL A 120 -14.35 5.63 -9.48
C VAL A 120 -14.62 4.31 -10.19
N PHE A 121 -15.15 4.38 -11.41
CA PHE A 121 -15.39 3.21 -12.24
C PHE A 121 -14.17 2.90 -13.11
N ASN A 122 -13.91 1.63 -13.29
CA ASN A 122 -12.77 1.15 -14.06
C ASN A 122 -13.02 1.14 -15.60
N SER A 123 -14.28 1.09 -16.00
CA SER A 123 -14.66 1.00 -17.43
C SER A 123 -15.92 1.79 -17.73
N PRO A 124 -16.11 2.21 -18.99
CA PRO A 124 -17.35 2.86 -19.44
C PRO A 124 -18.59 2.01 -19.20
N ALA A 125 -18.49 0.68 -19.31
CA ALA A 125 -19.60 -0.22 -19.05
C ALA A 125 -20.03 -0.19 -17.58
N GLN A 126 -19.09 -0.19 -16.64
CA GLN A 126 -19.38 -0.04 -15.21
C GLN A 126 -19.97 1.35 -14.91
N LEU A 127 -19.41 2.40 -15.52
CA LEU A 127 -19.93 3.76 -15.43
C LEU A 127 -21.38 3.84 -15.95
N ALA A 128 -21.68 3.25 -17.11
CA ALA A 128 -23.05 3.22 -17.66
C ALA A 128 -24.03 2.50 -16.72
N LYS A 129 -23.58 1.39 -16.14
CA LYS A 129 -24.41 0.53 -15.28
C LYS A 129 -24.73 1.18 -13.93
N PHE A 130 -23.74 1.73 -13.25
CA PHE A 130 -23.85 2.17 -11.86
C PHE A 130 -23.77 3.68 -11.66
N GLY A 131 -23.23 4.41 -12.65
CA GLY A 131 -23.06 5.86 -12.58
C GLY A 131 -24.35 6.63 -12.34
N PRO A 132 -25.47 6.30 -13.00
CA PRO A 132 -26.76 6.97 -12.73
C PRO A 132 -27.23 6.83 -11.28
N ALA A 133 -27.11 5.65 -10.68
CA ALA A 133 -27.47 5.41 -9.27
C ALA A 133 -26.53 6.17 -8.34
N ALA A 134 -25.23 6.17 -8.60
CA ALA A 134 -24.25 6.92 -7.81
C ALA A 134 -24.52 8.44 -7.85
N LYS A 135 -24.84 8.98 -9.03
CA LYS A 135 -25.25 10.40 -9.18
C LYS A 135 -26.53 10.70 -8.43
N ALA A 136 -27.56 9.84 -8.53
CA ALA A 136 -28.83 9.99 -7.82
C ALA A 136 -28.63 9.96 -6.30
N ALA A 137 -27.66 9.18 -5.81
CA ALA A 137 -27.24 9.16 -4.40
C ALA A 137 -26.35 10.37 -4.01
N GLY A 138 -26.14 11.35 -4.90
CA GLY A 138 -25.35 12.54 -4.63
C GLY A 138 -23.83 12.32 -4.60
N LYS A 139 -23.34 11.17 -5.10
CA LYS A 139 -21.91 10.83 -5.06
C LYS A 139 -21.12 11.50 -6.18
N SER A 140 -19.85 11.76 -5.91
CA SER A 140 -18.91 12.25 -6.91
C SER A 140 -18.40 11.07 -7.74
N VAL A 141 -18.68 11.09 -9.05
CA VAL A 141 -18.42 9.96 -9.96
C VAL A 141 -17.18 10.21 -10.78
N GLY A 142 -16.29 9.22 -10.85
CA GLY A 142 -15.08 9.26 -11.65
C GLY A 142 -14.88 8.05 -12.56
N LEU A 143 -13.93 8.20 -13.47
CA LEU A 143 -13.46 7.13 -14.34
C LEU A 143 -11.94 6.98 -14.15
N ARG A 144 -11.48 5.75 -13.90
CA ARG A 144 -10.05 5.45 -14.00
C ARG A 144 -9.65 5.40 -15.47
N ILE A 145 -8.71 6.23 -15.84
CA ILE A 145 -8.13 6.25 -17.18
C ILE A 145 -6.80 5.49 -17.21
N ASN A 146 -6.50 4.89 -18.35
CA ASN A 146 -5.19 4.32 -18.67
C ASN A 146 -4.52 5.21 -19.72
N PRO A 147 -3.50 6.00 -19.36
CA PRO A 147 -2.80 6.84 -20.33
C PRO A 147 -1.88 6.06 -21.24
N GLU A 148 -1.81 4.72 -21.11
CA GLU A 148 -0.93 3.85 -21.90
C GLU A 148 0.54 4.35 -21.87
N CYS A 149 0.95 4.80 -20.70
CA CYS A 149 2.28 5.31 -20.40
C CYS A 149 2.87 4.47 -19.26
N SER A 150 3.81 3.60 -19.60
CA SER A 150 4.53 2.80 -18.62
C SER A 150 5.81 3.54 -18.21
N THR A 151 6.04 3.60 -16.91
CA THR A 151 7.28 4.07 -16.30
C THR A 151 7.97 2.98 -15.50
N GLN A 152 7.47 1.72 -15.60
CA GLN A 152 7.97 0.54 -14.88
C GLN A 152 8.97 -0.23 -15.74
N ASP A 153 10.23 0.16 -15.72
CA ASP A 153 11.29 -0.52 -16.47
C ASP A 153 11.50 -1.95 -15.95
N GLY A 154 11.29 -2.93 -16.84
CA GLY A 154 11.59 -4.35 -16.55
C GLY A 154 10.60 -5.12 -15.69
N HIS A 155 9.49 -4.54 -15.24
CA HIS A 155 8.56 -5.15 -14.31
C HIS A 155 7.09 -5.13 -14.78
N ALA A 156 6.79 -5.79 -15.89
CA ALA A 156 5.43 -5.84 -16.47
C ALA A 156 4.34 -6.30 -15.47
N ILE A 157 4.70 -7.10 -14.48
CA ILE A 157 3.76 -7.59 -13.45
C ILE A 157 3.24 -6.46 -12.52
N TYR A 158 4.00 -5.37 -12.40
CA TYR A 158 3.65 -4.20 -11.55
C TYR A 158 3.20 -2.99 -12.37
N ASP A 159 3.17 -3.13 -13.70
CA ASP A 159 2.81 -2.05 -14.60
C ASP A 159 1.30 -2.02 -14.84
N PRO A 160 0.57 -1.06 -14.26
CA PRO A 160 -0.88 -0.93 -14.48
C PRO A 160 -1.22 -0.55 -15.93
N CYS A 161 -0.24 -0.06 -16.70
CA CYS A 161 -0.37 0.36 -18.10
C CYS A 161 0.16 -0.66 -19.10
N ALA A 162 0.63 -1.83 -18.64
CA ALA A 162 1.12 -2.90 -19.51
C ALA A 162 0.03 -3.35 -20.52
N PRO A 163 0.43 -3.80 -21.71
CA PRO A 163 -0.50 -4.42 -22.65
C PRO A 163 -1.31 -5.56 -22.00
N GLY A 164 -2.63 -5.53 -22.16
CA GLY A 164 -3.51 -6.50 -21.52
C GLY A 164 -3.88 -6.20 -20.07
N SER A 165 -3.45 -5.08 -19.50
CA SER A 165 -3.88 -4.65 -18.17
C SER A 165 -5.39 -4.50 -18.11
N ARG A 166 -5.99 -5.01 -17.02
CA ARG A 166 -7.42 -4.82 -16.75
C ARG A 166 -7.75 -3.47 -16.12
N LEU A 167 -6.77 -2.63 -15.86
CA LEU A 167 -6.90 -1.42 -15.02
C LEU A 167 -6.98 -0.15 -15.87
N GLY A 168 -8.11 0.53 -15.74
CA GLY A 168 -8.37 1.81 -16.39
C GLY A 168 -8.85 1.70 -17.84
N THR A 169 -9.42 2.78 -18.32
CA THR A 169 -10.01 2.94 -19.66
C THR A 169 -9.03 3.69 -20.54
N THR A 170 -8.64 3.13 -21.68
CA THR A 170 -7.81 3.81 -22.68
C THR A 170 -8.60 4.90 -23.39
N ARG A 171 -7.93 5.83 -24.07
CA ARG A 171 -8.60 6.88 -24.84
C ARG A 171 -9.51 6.29 -25.91
N ALA A 172 -9.06 5.29 -26.66
CA ALA A 172 -9.84 4.64 -27.70
C ALA A 172 -11.13 3.98 -27.14
N GLN A 173 -11.04 3.32 -25.99
CA GLN A 173 -12.20 2.74 -25.32
C GLN A 173 -13.19 3.81 -24.86
N TRP A 174 -12.70 4.93 -24.35
CA TRP A 174 -13.56 6.04 -23.96
C TRP A 174 -14.30 6.65 -25.15
N ASP A 175 -13.58 6.96 -26.22
CA ASP A 175 -14.17 7.59 -27.41
C ASP A 175 -15.25 6.71 -28.04
N ALA A 176 -14.99 5.40 -28.17
CA ALA A 176 -15.97 4.45 -28.67
C ALA A 176 -17.23 4.43 -27.78
N ALA A 177 -17.06 4.31 -26.46
CA ALA A 177 -18.19 4.25 -25.54
C ALA A 177 -18.97 5.58 -25.46
N ALA A 178 -18.30 6.72 -25.48
CA ALA A 178 -18.95 8.03 -25.46
C ALA A 178 -19.69 8.35 -26.77
N THR A 179 -19.24 7.79 -27.90
CA THR A 179 -19.92 7.86 -29.17
C THR A 179 -21.20 7.02 -29.15
N GLU A 180 -21.13 5.81 -28.62
CA GLU A 180 -22.25 4.90 -28.47
C GLU A 180 -23.28 5.38 -27.42
N ASN A 181 -22.80 5.95 -26.34
CA ASN A 181 -23.64 6.49 -25.25
C ASN A 181 -23.23 7.92 -24.88
N SER A 182 -23.86 8.89 -25.50
CA SER A 182 -23.59 10.33 -25.30
C SER A 182 -23.92 10.84 -23.90
N ALA A 183 -24.56 10.07 -23.03
CA ALA A 183 -24.83 10.46 -21.64
C ALA A 183 -23.62 10.24 -20.72
N LEU A 184 -22.67 9.37 -21.08
CA LEU A 184 -21.53 9.02 -20.23
C LEU A 184 -20.70 10.23 -19.75
N PRO A 185 -20.32 11.20 -20.62
CA PRO A 185 -19.56 12.34 -20.19
C PRO A 185 -20.25 13.17 -19.09
N GLY A 186 -21.59 13.27 -19.14
CA GLY A 186 -22.40 13.99 -18.15
C GLY A 186 -22.43 13.35 -16.76
N LEU A 187 -22.04 12.09 -16.65
CA LEU A 187 -21.93 11.39 -15.37
C LEU A 187 -20.65 11.76 -14.60
N LEU A 188 -19.58 12.15 -15.29
CA LEU A 188 -18.25 12.34 -14.69
C LEU A 188 -18.16 13.65 -13.89
N ASN A 189 -17.54 13.54 -12.73
CA ASN A 189 -17.05 14.65 -11.93
C ASN A 189 -15.52 14.71 -11.93
N GLY A 190 -14.82 13.62 -12.22
CA GLY A 190 -13.38 13.59 -12.21
C GLY A 190 -12.79 12.39 -12.93
N LEU A 191 -11.48 12.44 -13.09
CA LEU A 191 -10.67 11.34 -13.63
C LEU A 191 -9.67 10.86 -12.58
N HIS A 192 -9.30 9.61 -12.68
CA HIS A 192 -8.32 8.95 -11.83
C HIS A 192 -7.35 8.19 -12.70
N PHE A 193 -6.07 8.21 -12.35
CA PHE A 193 -5.07 7.28 -12.86
C PHE A 193 -4.18 6.77 -11.73
N HIS A 194 -3.63 5.58 -11.90
CA HIS A 194 -2.66 5.01 -10.97
C HIS A 194 -1.69 4.21 -11.82
N THR A 195 -0.53 4.76 -12.07
CA THR A 195 0.48 4.27 -13.02
C THR A 195 1.80 3.93 -12.34
N LEU A 196 2.01 4.46 -11.14
CA LEU A 196 3.26 4.32 -10.41
C LEU A 196 3.23 3.14 -9.43
N CYS A 197 4.40 2.58 -9.17
CA CYS A 197 4.67 1.65 -8.09
C CYS A 197 6.05 1.95 -7.54
N GLU A 198 6.13 2.46 -6.31
CA GLU A 198 7.36 2.80 -5.58
C GLU A 198 8.30 3.75 -6.36
N GLN A 199 7.75 4.74 -7.08
CA GLN A 199 8.52 5.63 -7.95
C GLN A 199 8.65 7.05 -7.40
N ASP A 200 9.62 7.79 -7.95
CA ASP A 200 9.84 9.20 -7.68
C ASP A 200 8.94 10.08 -8.57
N ALA A 201 8.96 11.37 -8.36
CA ALA A 201 8.07 12.33 -8.99
C ALA A 201 8.36 12.59 -10.49
N ASP A 202 9.53 12.21 -10.99
CA ASP A 202 9.86 12.24 -12.42
C ASP A 202 8.95 11.31 -13.24
N ALA A 203 8.69 10.11 -12.74
CA ALA A 203 7.75 9.17 -13.35
C ALA A 203 6.31 9.74 -13.41
N LEU A 204 5.89 10.49 -12.37
CA LEU A 204 4.62 11.21 -12.41
C LEU A 204 4.62 12.30 -13.48
N ALA A 205 5.70 13.06 -13.63
CA ALA A 205 5.77 14.12 -14.63
C ALA A 205 5.58 13.58 -16.05
N VAL A 206 6.24 12.45 -16.38
CA VAL A 206 6.07 11.74 -17.65
C VAL A 206 4.62 11.24 -17.83
N THR A 207 4.06 10.64 -16.80
CA THR A 207 2.65 10.18 -16.83
C THR A 207 1.69 11.33 -17.04
N LEU A 208 1.92 12.47 -16.39
CA LEU A 208 1.04 13.63 -16.49
C LEU A 208 1.06 14.25 -17.90
N ASP A 209 2.19 14.20 -18.61
CA ASP A 209 2.28 14.59 -20.02
C ASP A 209 1.42 13.69 -20.90
N ALA A 210 1.49 12.37 -20.72
CA ALA A 210 0.65 11.42 -21.43
C ALA A 210 -0.85 11.59 -21.13
N VAL A 211 -1.20 11.90 -19.89
CA VAL A 211 -2.58 12.23 -19.48
C VAL A 211 -3.05 13.51 -20.17
N ALA A 212 -2.21 14.55 -20.23
CA ALA A 212 -2.51 15.80 -20.91
C ALA A 212 -2.71 15.59 -22.42
N GLU A 213 -1.86 14.81 -23.05
CA GLU A 213 -1.95 14.49 -24.47
C GLU A 213 -3.25 13.72 -24.82
N LYS A 214 -3.56 12.67 -24.06
CA LYS A 214 -4.65 11.74 -24.40
C LYS A 214 -6.01 12.18 -23.86
N PHE A 215 -6.06 12.83 -22.70
CA PHE A 215 -7.31 13.16 -22.00
C PHE A 215 -7.45 14.66 -21.69
N GLY A 216 -6.54 15.50 -22.17
CA GLY A 216 -6.51 16.92 -21.88
C GLY A 216 -7.78 17.69 -22.24
N ASP A 217 -8.53 17.25 -23.25
CA ASP A 217 -9.84 17.81 -23.66
C ASP A 217 -10.97 17.53 -22.65
N LEU A 218 -10.82 16.52 -21.81
CA LEU A 218 -11.78 16.17 -20.76
C LEU A 218 -11.52 16.92 -19.47
N LEU A 219 -10.25 17.14 -19.14
CA LEU A 219 -9.81 17.64 -17.83
C LEU A 219 -10.43 18.98 -17.41
N PRO A 220 -10.59 20.00 -18.30
CA PRO A 220 -11.25 21.27 -17.94
C PRO A 220 -12.73 21.13 -17.57
N LYS A 221 -13.34 19.99 -17.85
CA LYS A 221 -14.74 19.69 -17.52
C LYS A 221 -14.86 18.96 -16.18
N MET A 222 -13.73 18.55 -15.60
CA MET A 222 -13.67 17.80 -14.36
C MET A 222 -13.54 18.74 -13.15
N LYS A 223 -14.04 18.30 -12.01
CA LYS A 223 -13.86 18.99 -10.72
C LYS A 223 -12.57 18.55 -10.03
N TRP A 224 -12.11 17.34 -10.32
CA TRP A 224 -10.94 16.77 -9.70
C TRP A 224 -10.19 15.80 -10.64
N LEU A 225 -8.90 15.66 -10.36
CA LEU A 225 -8.01 14.68 -10.97
C LEU A 225 -7.25 13.97 -9.84
N ASN A 226 -7.36 12.65 -9.81
CA ASN A 226 -6.70 11.82 -8.82
C ASN A 226 -5.50 11.14 -9.48
N PHE A 227 -4.31 11.37 -8.93
CA PHE A 227 -3.05 10.83 -9.44
C PHE A 227 -2.77 9.39 -8.95
N GLY A 228 -3.65 8.83 -8.11
CA GLY A 228 -3.46 7.52 -7.52
C GLY A 228 -2.35 7.45 -6.49
N GLY A 229 -1.86 6.24 -6.28
CA GLY A 229 -0.76 5.93 -5.38
C GLY A 229 0.54 5.57 -6.09
N GLY A 230 1.43 4.88 -5.37
CA GLY A 230 2.73 4.45 -5.88
C GLY A 230 3.82 5.53 -5.82
N HIS A 231 3.50 6.67 -5.21
CA HIS A 231 4.43 7.77 -4.95
C HIS A 231 5.15 7.55 -3.60
N HIS A 232 6.45 7.40 -3.62
CA HIS A 232 7.26 7.23 -2.40
C HIS A 232 7.55 8.54 -1.66
N ILE A 233 6.54 9.36 -1.44
CA ILE A 233 6.62 10.77 -0.96
C ILE A 233 7.42 10.92 0.33
N THR A 234 7.33 9.97 1.24
CA THR A 234 8.00 10.01 2.56
C THR A 234 9.38 9.34 2.56
N ARG A 235 9.81 8.80 1.41
CA ARG A 235 11.15 8.25 1.25
C ARG A 235 12.20 9.36 1.36
N PRO A 236 13.32 9.15 2.07
CA PRO A 236 14.44 10.08 2.04
C PRO A 236 14.92 10.35 0.60
N GLY A 237 15.09 11.62 0.26
CA GLY A 237 15.58 12.02 -1.07
C GLY A 237 14.50 12.07 -2.17
N TYR A 238 13.22 11.85 -1.86
CA TYR A 238 12.13 12.01 -2.83
C TYR A 238 12.05 13.44 -3.38
N ASP A 239 11.91 13.60 -4.70
CA ASP A 239 11.80 14.93 -5.34
C ASP A 239 10.44 15.59 -5.11
N MET A 240 10.28 16.11 -3.90
CA MET A 240 9.08 16.86 -3.49
C MET A 240 8.81 18.08 -4.40
N ALA A 241 9.86 18.72 -4.91
CA ALA A 241 9.71 19.93 -5.74
C ALA A 241 9.05 19.59 -7.08
N THR A 242 9.42 18.47 -7.69
CA THR A 242 8.77 17.98 -8.92
C THR A 242 7.32 17.58 -8.66
N LEU A 243 7.02 16.86 -7.57
CA LEU A 243 5.65 16.54 -7.20
C LEU A 243 4.79 17.82 -7.05
N GLU A 244 5.28 18.81 -6.33
CA GLU A 244 4.57 20.07 -6.15
C GLU A 244 4.35 20.82 -7.49
N ARG A 245 5.32 20.76 -8.42
CA ARG A 245 5.13 21.35 -9.77
C ARG A 245 4.03 20.62 -10.54
N CYS A 246 3.99 19.27 -10.50
CA CYS A 246 2.94 18.48 -11.14
C CYS A 246 1.55 18.81 -10.59
N ILE A 247 1.43 18.91 -9.27
CA ILE A 247 0.17 19.27 -8.62
C ILE A 247 -0.28 20.69 -9.03
N ARG A 248 0.62 21.68 -8.98
CA ARG A 248 0.31 23.06 -9.36
C ARG A 248 -0.03 23.17 -10.84
N ARG A 249 0.66 22.43 -11.73
CA ARG A 249 0.34 22.36 -13.15
C ARG A 249 -1.11 21.92 -13.36
N ALA A 250 -1.49 20.77 -12.81
CA ALA A 250 -2.85 20.27 -12.98
C ALA A 250 -3.91 21.24 -12.47
N ARG A 251 -3.66 21.89 -11.35
CA ARG A 251 -4.57 22.90 -10.79
C ARG A 251 -4.67 24.16 -11.64
N ASN A 252 -3.56 24.61 -12.18
CA ASN A 252 -3.50 25.84 -12.96
C ASN A 252 -4.03 25.65 -14.39
N ASP A 253 -3.65 24.54 -15.04
CA ASP A 253 -3.97 24.30 -16.45
C ASP A 253 -5.42 23.82 -16.63
N TRP A 254 -5.94 23.05 -15.66
CA TRP A 254 -7.26 22.43 -15.79
C TRP A 254 -8.28 22.87 -14.73
N GLY A 255 -7.88 23.61 -13.72
CA GLY A 255 -8.78 24.09 -12.67
C GLY A 255 -9.30 23.00 -11.72
N VAL A 256 -8.63 21.86 -11.64
CA VAL A 256 -9.07 20.69 -10.88
C VAL A 256 -8.53 20.67 -9.46
N THR A 257 -9.27 20.05 -8.53
CA THR A 257 -8.71 19.60 -7.26
C THR A 257 -7.87 18.35 -7.51
N VAL A 258 -6.63 18.34 -7.04
CA VAL A 258 -5.75 17.17 -7.15
C VAL A 258 -5.86 16.29 -5.91
N TYR A 259 -6.02 14.98 -6.12
CA TYR A 259 -5.94 13.96 -5.10
C TYR A 259 -4.72 13.08 -5.29
N LEU A 260 -4.18 12.56 -4.19
CA LEU A 260 -3.13 11.55 -4.13
C LEU A 260 -3.59 10.43 -3.19
N GLU A 261 -3.24 9.19 -3.51
CA GLU A 261 -3.62 7.98 -2.77
C GLU A 261 -2.38 7.19 -2.29
N PRO A 262 -1.44 7.82 -1.56
CA PRO A 262 -0.32 7.06 -1.03
C PRO A 262 -0.81 6.01 -0.03
N GLY A 263 -0.37 4.78 -0.22
CA GLY A 263 -0.53 3.72 0.76
C GLY A 263 0.76 3.53 1.53
N GLU A 264 1.79 3.06 0.86
CA GLU A 264 3.11 2.83 1.45
C GLU A 264 3.69 4.09 2.09
N ALA A 265 3.66 5.23 1.41
CA ALA A 265 4.21 6.46 1.94
C ALA A 265 3.55 6.93 3.26
N CYS A 266 2.34 6.47 3.58
CA CYS A 266 1.73 6.75 4.88
C CYS A 266 2.40 5.99 6.02
N ALA A 267 2.83 4.75 5.77
CA ALA A 267 3.37 3.86 6.80
C ALA A 267 4.79 3.34 6.48
N LEU A 268 5.49 3.98 5.54
CA LEU A 268 6.87 3.63 5.18
C LEU A 268 7.79 3.69 6.40
N ASN A 269 8.53 2.62 6.63
CA ASN A 269 9.43 2.46 7.78
C ASN A 269 8.75 2.69 9.15
N ALA A 270 7.44 2.44 9.26
CA ALA A 270 6.68 2.68 10.48
C ALA A 270 6.27 1.38 11.18
N GLY A 271 6.94 0.27 10.93
CA GLY A 271 6.66 -0.97 11.63
C GLY A 271 7.71 -2.05 11.46
N TYR A 272 7.63 -3.01 12.35
CA TYR A 272 8.55 -4.14 12.47
C TYR A 272 7.76 -5.45 12.50
N LEU A 273 8.38 -6.54 12.02
CA LEU A 273 7.98 -7.90 12.34
C LEU A 273 9.05 -8.50 13.26
N LEU A 274 8.66 -8.80 14.49
CA LEU A 274 9.48 -9.49 15.46
C LEU A 274 9.26 -10.99 15.33
N THR A 275 10.34 -11.76 15.25
CA THR A 275 10.32 -13.21 15.07
C THR A 275 11.47 -13.88 15.82
N ARG A 276 11.33 -15.14 16.19
CA ARG A 276 12.39 -15.92 16.80
C ARG A 276 12.80 -17.10 15.96
N VAL A 277 14.08 -17.44 16.07
CA VAL A 277 14.64 -18.65 15.49
C VAL A 277 14.11 -19.86 16.26
N LEU A 278 13.43 -20.78 15.54
CA LEU A 278 12.93 -22.03 16.10
C LEU A 278 13.92 -23.18 15.95
N ASP A 279 14.65 -23.20 14.82
CA ASP A 279 15.63 -24.25 14.52
C ASP A 279 16.68 -23.73 13.53
N VAL A 280 17.86 -24.38 13.53
CA VAL A 280 18.91 -24.11 12.58
C VAL A 280 19.37 -25.42 11.97
N VAL A 281 19.23 -25.55 10.66
CA VAL A 281 19.57 -26.77 9.94
C VAL A 281 20.63 -26.51 8.89
N GLN A 282 21.49 -27.51 8.65
CA GLN A 282 22.50 -27.48 7.59
C GLN A 282 22.02 -28.37 6.44
N ASN A 283 21.98 -27.82 5.21
CA ASN A 283 21.65 -28.57 4.02
C ASN A 283 22.70 -28.26 2.94
N GLY A 284 23.59 -29.23 2.71
CA GLY A 284 24.80 -29.01 1.89
C GLY A 284 25.61 -27.84 2.47
N ASP A 285 25.92 -26.85 1.64
CA ASP A 285 26.69 -25.67 2.04
C ASP A 285 25.81 -24.53 2.56
N THR A 286 24.49 -24.73 2.67
CA THR A 286 23.54 -23.70 3.09
C THR A 286 23.11 -23.91 4.53
N THR A 287 23.34 -22.91 5.36
CA THR A 287 22.75 -22.82 6.71
C THR A 287 21.39 -22.19 6.60
N VAL A 288 20.36 -22.82 7.16
CA VAL A 288 18.98 -22.34 7.16
C VAL A 288 18.50 -22.15 8.59
N ALA A 289 18.05 -20.94 8.94
CA ALA A 289 17.35 -20.68 10.19
C ALA A 289 15.83 -20.67 9.93
N ILE A 290 15.11 -21.51 10.64
CA ILE A 290 13.65 -21.62 10.60
C ILE A 290 13.07 -20.72 11.68
N LEU A 291 12.18 -19.82 11.28
CA LEU A 291 11.59 -18.79 12.13
C LEU A 291 10.17 -19.17 12.56
N ASP A 292 9.64 -18.53 13.59
CA ASP A 292 8.22 -18.59 13.94
C ASP A 292 7.36 -17.68 13.06
N ALA A 293 7.96 -16.87 12.17
CA ALA A 293 7.31 -16.11 11.10
C ALA A 293 7.42 -16.87 9.76
N SER A 294 6.51 -16.55 8.84
CA SER A 294 6.40 -17.16 7.51
C SER A 294 6.32 -16.10 6.43
N ALA A 295 7.08 -16.25 5.35
CA ALA A 295 6.93 -15.41 4.17
C ALA A 295 5.53 -15.55 3.58
N ALA A 296 5.04 -16.78 3.45
CA ALA A 296 3.73 -17.07 2.86
C ALA A 296 2.55 -16.53 3.67
N CYS A 297 2.69 -16.45 5.01
CA CYS A 297 1.59 -16.09 5.90
C CYS A 297 1.67 -14.65 6.41
N HIS A 298 2.87 -14.15 6.70
CA HIS A 298 3.06 -12.92 7.44
C HIS A 298 3.67 -11.79 6.60
N THR A 299 4.43 -12.15 5.57
CA THR A 299 5.04 -11.18 4.62
C THR A 299 4.87 -11.65 3.18
N PRO A 300 3.62 -11.84 2.71
CA PRO A 300 3.37 -12.50 1.41
C PRO A 300 3.96 -11.75 0.22
N ASP A 301 4.18 -10.45 0.31
CA ASP A 301 4.85 -9.68 -0.76
C ASP A 301 6.31 -10.14 -1.00
N VAL A 302 6.95 -10.74 -0.04
CA VAL A 302 8.28 -11.37 -0.25
C VAL A 302 8.24 -12.43 -1.37
N ILE A 303 7.10 -13.12 -1.50
CA ILE A 303 6.87 -14.16 -2.53
C ILE A 303 6.16 -13.56 -3.76
N GLU A 304 5.09 -12.78 -3.55
CA GLU A 304 4.24 -12.24 -4.62
C GLU A 304 4.92 -11.14 -5.42
N MET A 305 5.72 -10.32 -4.75
CA MET A 305 6.50 -9.21 -5.30
C MET A 305 7.96 -9.32 -4.85
N PRO A 306 8.72 -10.34 -5.29
CA PRO A 306 9.95 -10.77 -4.65
C PRO A 306 10.90 -9.65 -4.28
N TYR A 307 11.12 -9.45 -3.00
CA TYR A 307 12.10 -8.55 -2.43
C TYR A 307 12.64 -9.15 -1.12
N ARG A 308 13.72 -8.61 -0.61
CA ARG A 308 14.27 -8.99 0.68
C ARG A 308 14.00 -7.86 1.69
N PRO A 309 13.20 -8.12 2.75
CA PRO A 309 12.95 -7.13 3.80
C PRO A 309 14.24 -6.71 4.50
N PRO A 310 14.40 -5.44 4.90
CA PRO A 310 15.52 -5.05 5.74
C PRO A 310 15.47 -5.77 7.09
N LEU A 311 16.61 -6.21 7.59
CA LEU A 311 16.74 -6.93 8.86
C LEU A 311 17.77 -6.24 9.75
N LEU A 312 17.37 -5.88 10.97
CA LEU A 312 18.26 -5.19 11.92
C LEU A 312 19.47 -6.08 12.26
N GLY A 313 20.65 -5.49 12.20
CA GLY A 313 21.90 -6.18 12.53
C GLY A 313 22.43 -7.17 11.49
N ALA A 314 21.71 -7.37 10.37
CA ALA A 314 22.16 -8.19 9.26
C ALA A 314 22.49 -7.34 8.02
N GLU A 315 23.30 -7.92 7.14
CA GLU A 315 23.75 -7.27 5.91
C GLU A 315 23.42 -8.14 4.68
N GLU A 316 23.82 -7.67 3.49
CA GLU A 316 23.73 -8.44 2.25
C GLU A 316 24.49 -9.78 2.35
N PRO A 317 24.06 -10.82 1.65
CA PRO A 317 24.78 -12.09 1.63
C PRO A 317 26.25 -11.91 1.26
N GLY A 318 27.15 -12.40 2.10
CA GLY A 318 28.60 -12.33 1.89
C GLY A 318 29.28 -11.06 2.42
N GLU A 319 28.55 -10.08 2.93
CA GLU A 319 29.15 -8.88 3.57
C GLU A 319 29.65 -9.15 5.00
N LYS A 320 29.05 -10.15 5.68
CA LYS A 320 29.47 -10.64 6.98
C LYS A 320 29.89 -12.11 6.91
N PRO A 321 30.60 -12.63 7.94
CA PRO A 321 31.20 -13.97 7.92
C PRO A 321 30.20 -15.13 7.67
N CYS A 322 28.97 -15.01 8.16
CA CYS A 322 28.00 -16.12 8.11
C CYS A 322 26.79 -15.73 7.26
N THR A 323 26.63 -16.33 6.07
CA THR A 323 25.42 -16.21 5.28
C THR A 323 24.41 -17.29 5.70
N VAL A 324 23.21 -16.86 6.04
CA VAL A 324 22.12 -17.72 6.53
C VAL A 324 20.85 -17.44 5.73
N ARG A 325 20.18 -18.50 5.29
CA ARG A 325 18.84 -18.43 4.72
C ARG A 325 17.80 -18.39 5.82
N LEU A 326 16.92 -17.42 5.80
CA LEU A 326 15.78 -17.30 6.70
C LEU A 326 14.53 -17.85 6.03
N ALA A 327 13.86 -18.79 6.69
CA ALA A 327 12.69 -19.49 6.16
C ALA A 327 11.60 -19.64 7.22
N GLY A 328 10.36 -19.77 6.79
CA GLY A 328 9.22 -20.03 7.66
C GLY A 328 9.02 -21.51 7.94
N PRO A 329 8.11 -21.85 8.87
CA PRO A 329 7.88 -23.24 9.33
C PRO A 329 6.77 -23.95 8.55
N THR A 330 6.22 -23.36 7.48
CA THR A 330 5.12 -23.97 6.71
C THR A 330 5.61 -25.09 5.79
N CYS A 331 4.69 -25.93 5.31
CA CYS A 331 5.01 -26.98 4.35
C CYS A 331 5.29 -26.49 2.93
N LEU A 332 5.14 -25.19 2.67
CA LEU A 332 5.44 -24.62 1.36
C LEU A 332 6.95 -24.54 1.16
N ALA A 333 7.47 -25.25 0.17
CA ALA A 333 8.92 -25.24 -0.13
C ALA A 333 9.47 -23.84 -0.44
N GLY A 334 8.64 -22.93 -0.92
CA GLY A 334 8.97 -21.52 -1.20
C GLY A 334 8.75 -20.57 -0.01
N ASP A 335 8.51 -21.07 1.21
CA ASP A 335 8.38 -20.25 2.41
C ASP A 335 9.76 -19.76 2.89
N VAL A 336 10.38 -18.93 2.06
CA VAL A 336 11.73 -18.39 2.25
C VAL A 336 11.63 -16.88 2.24
N ILE A 337 12.17 -16.25 3.30
CA ILE A 337 12.18 -14.78 3.43
C ILE A 337 13.37 -14.20 2.64
N GLY A 338 14.55 -14.80 2.78
CA GLY A 338 15.73 -14.36 2.04
C GLY A 338 17.03 -14.87 2.65
N ASP A 339 18.12 -14.57 1.99
CA ASP A 339 19.48 -14.83 2.46
C ASP A 339 20.05 -13.54 3.04
N TYR A 340 20.67 -13.63 4.23
CA TYR A 340 21.25 -12.51 4.98
C TYR A 340 22.62 -12.93 5.51
N SER A 341 23.51 -11.95 5.75
CA SER A 341 24.77 -12.23 6.44
C SER A 341 24.81 -11.64 7.86
N PHE A 342 25.46 -12.37 8.76
CA PHE A 342 25.56 -12.11 10.19
C PHE A 342 27.03 -12.24 10.64
N ASP A 343 27.35 -11.66 11.79
CA ASP A 343 28.66 -11.83 12.43
C ASP A 343 28.85 -13.26 12.96
N ALA A 344 27.77 -13.90 13.41
CA ALA A 344 27.68 -15.30 13.79
C ALA A 344 26.31 -15.87 13.35
N VAL A 345 26.23 -17.20 13.15
CA VAL A 345 24.96 -17.86 12.86
C VAL A 345 23.98 -17.64 14.02
N PRO A 346 22.77 -17.12 13.77
CA PRO A 346 21.76 -16.97 14.80
C PRO A 346 21.42 -18.28 15.48
N ALA A 347 21.32 -18.27 16.81
CA ALA A 347 20.98 -19.43 17.61
C ALA A 347 19.46 -19.58 17.80
N VAL A 348 19.02 -20.79 18.14
CA VAL A 348 17.63 -21.06 18.52
C VAL A 348 17.24 -20.16 19.70
N GLY A 349 16.13 -19.45 19.57
CA GLY A 349 15.62 -18.49 20.54
C GLY A 349 16.05 -17.03 20.28
N ASP A 350 17.01 -16.78 19.40
CA ASP A 350 17.41 -15.42 19.05
C ASP A 350 16.25 -14.64 18.42
N LEU A 351 16.12 -13.38 18.81
CA LEU A 351 15.16 -12.44 18.27
C LEU A 351 15.71 -11.80 17.00
N LEU A 352 14.98 -11.93 15.91
CA LEU A 352 15.23 -11.23 14.65
C LEU A 352 14.12 -10.20 14.41
N VAL A 353 14.48 -9.04 13.84
CA VAL A 353 13.57 -7.91 13.67
C VAL A 353 13.64 -7.40 12.24
N PHE A 354 12.62 -7.74 11.46
CA PHE A 354 12.46 -7.17 10.11
C PHE A 354 11.88 -5.77 10.19
N GLY A 355 12.44 -4.85 9.41
CA GLY A 355 11.97 -3.50 9.25
C GLY A 355 10.96 -3.34 8.11
N ASP A 356 10.35 -2.17 8.04
CA ASP A 356 9.35 -1.78 7.01
C ASP A 356 8.17 -2.75 6.90
N MET A 357 7.70 -3.25 8.05
CA MET A 357 6.66 -4.28 8.13
C MET A 357 5.28 -3.74 8.50
N ALA A 358 5.03 -2.43 8.37
CA ALA A 358 3.70 -1.85 8.54
C ALA A 358 2.86 -1.90 7.26
N ILE A 359 3.50 -2.01 6.09
CA ILE A 359 2.86 -1.92 4.78
C ILE A 359 2.65 -3.30 4.16
N TYR A 360 1.47 -3.53 3.57
CA TYR A 360 1.08 -4.77 2.90
C TYR A 360 1.32 -6.06 3.72
N THR A 361 1.35 -5.97 5.05
CA THR A 361 1.53 -7.10 5.96
C THR A 361 0.23 -7.46 6.66
N THR A 362 -0.24 -6.64 7.61
CA THR A 362 -1.49 -6.89 8.34
C THR A 362 -2.71 -6.96 7.43
N CYS A 363 -2.70 -6.26 6.29
CA CYS A 363 -3.76 -6.28 5.28
C CYS A 363 -3.76 -7.55 4.42
N LYS A 364 -2.62 -8.23 4.28
CA LYS A 364 -2.42 -9.38 3.39
C LYS A 364 -2.15 -10.70 4.12
N ASN A 365 -1.89 -10.67 5.42
CA ASN A 365 -1.56 -11.85 6.20
C ASN A 365 -2.68 -12.90 6.15
N ASN A 366 -2.29 -14.17 6.35
CA ASN A 366 -3.20 -15.29 6.27
C ASN A 366 -2.81 -16.39 7.27
N THR A 367 -3.62 -17.44 7.34
CA THR A 367 -3.45 -18.56 8.27
C THR A 367 -3.20 -19.88 7.56
N PHE A 368 -2.48 -19.86 6.44
CA PHE A 368 -2.09 -21.10 5.75
C PHE A 368 -1.35 -22.04 6.70
N ASN A 369 -1.53 -23.33 6.55
CA ASN A 369 -0.98 -24.39 7.43
C ASN A 369 -1.40 -24.28 8.92
N GLY A 370 -2.43 -23.49 9.25
CA GLY A 370 -2.81 -23.23 10.62
C GLY A 370 -1.85 -22.29 11.36
N MET A 371 -1.03 -21.54 10.63
CA MET A 371 -0.18 -20.50 11.23
C MET A 371 -1.04 -19.48 11.96
N PRO A 372 -0.68 -19.10 13.20
CA PRO A 372 -1.36 -18.02 13.90
C PRO A 372 -1.09 -16.68 13.20
N LEU A 373 -2.07 -15.79 13.19
CA LEU A 373 -1.81 -14.41 12.82
C LEU A 373 -0.90 -13.76 13.88
N PRO A 374 0.13 -12.99 13.48
CA PRO A 374 0.97 -12.26 14.42
C PRO A 374 0.16 -11.26 15.22
N GLY A 375 0.41 -11.15 16.53
CA GLY A 375 -0.16 -10.09 17.34
C GLY A 375 0.23 -8.71 16.83
N ILE A 376 -0.60 -7.70 17.04
CA ILE A 376 -0.34 -6.33 16.63
C ILE A 376 -0.14 -5.48 17.89
N TYR A 377 0.96 -4.78 17.92
CA TYR A 377 1.37 -3.86 19.00
C TYR A 377 1.69 -2.51 18.40
N ASP A 378 1.58 -1.44 19.19
CA ASP A 378 2.14 -0.13 18.87
C ASP A 378 3.27 0.25 19.81
N ARG A 379 4.21 1.03 19.32
CA ARG A 379 5.30 1.66 20.06
C ARG A 379 5.04 3.15 20.11
N LYS A 380 4.89 3.65 21.33
CA LYS A 380 4.69 5.08 21.61
C LYS A 380 6.00 5.86 21.42
N PRO A 381 5.92 7.20 21.23
CA PRO A 381 7.13 8.03 21.12
C PRO A 381 8.06 7.98 22.34
N ASP A 382 7.55 7.62 23.52
CA ASP A 382 8.34 7.45 24.74
C ASP A 382 9.01 6.05 24.86
N GLY A 383 8.83 5.19 23.83
CA GLY A 383 9.36 3.83 23.80
C GLY A 383 8.47 2.77 24.45
N THR A 384 7.38 3.17 25.14
CA THR A 384 6.44 2.19 25.69
C THR A 384 5.67 1.47 24.58
N THR A 385 5.28 0.22 24.84
CA THR A 385 4.52 -0.59 23.89
C THR A 385 3.13 -0.88 24.43
N ARG A 386 2.14 -0.82 23.52
CA ARG A 386 0.74 -1.18 23.82
C ARG A 386 0.30 -2.33 22.92
N LYS A 387 -0.38 -3.29 23.49
CA LYS A 387 -1.03 -4.33 22.72
C LYS A 387 -2.31 -3.77 22.07
N ILE A 388 -2.42 -3.87 20.75
CA ILE A 388 -3.63 -3.55 20.00
C ILE A 388 -4.53 -4.79 19.96
N VAL A 389 -4.06 -5.88 19.34
CA VAL A 389 -4.84 -7.12 19.21
C VAL A 389 -3.93 -8.33 19.19
N THR A 390 -4.44 -9.46 19.65
CA THR A 390 -3.82 -10.78 19.50
C THR A 390 -4.85 -11.77 18.98
N PHE A 391 -4.39 -12.75 18.22
CA PHE A 391 -5.22 -13.73 17.54
C PHE A 391 -4.99 -15.12 18.12
N GLY A 392 -5.99 -15.97 18.03
CA GLY A 392 -5.92 -17.33 18.54
C GLY A 392 -6.63 -18.34 17.64
N TYR A 393 -6.82 -19.54 18.16
CA TYR A 393 -7.46 -20.65 17.42
C TYR A 393 -8.85 -20.28 16.87
N THR A 394 -9.61 -19.46 17.59
CA THR A 394 -10.95 -19.04 17.16
C THR A 394 -10.89 -18.24 15.84
N ASP A 395 -9.92 -17.35 15.69
CA ASP A 395 -9.73 -16.54 14.47
C ASP A 395 -9.43 -17.42 13.26
N PHE A 396 -8.59 -18.46 13.45
CA PHE A 396 -8.34 -19.47 12.44
C PHE A 396 -9.60 -20.26 12.10
N LYS A 397 -10.29 -20.80 13.13
CA LYS A 397 -11.41 -21.72 12.96
C LYS A 397 -12.64 -21.05 12.30
N CYS A 398 -12.99 -19.84 12.71
CA CYS A 398 -14.18 -19.14 12.21
C CYS A 398 -14.14 -18.84 10.71
N ARG A 399 -12.96 -18.81 10.10
CA ARG A 399 -12.79 -18.65 8.64
C ARG A 399 -13.12 -19.94 7.85
N LEU A 400 -13.09 -21.10 8.50
CA LEU A 400 -13.19 -22.42 7.85
C LEU A 400 -14.56 -23.06 8.00
N GLY A 401 -15.40 -22.56 8.89
CA GLY A 401 -16.72 -23.09 9.13
C GLY A 401 -17.30 -22.69 10.50
N LYS A 402 -18.46 -23.27 10.84
CA LYS A 402 -19.16 -23.04 12.10
C LYS A 402 -18.81 -24.13 13.13
#